data_74462c8aa1912a80188e28aa88ad235c
#
_entry.id   74462c8aa1912a80188e28aa88ad235c
#
_cell.length_a   1.000
_cell.length_b   1.000
_cell.length_c   1.000
_cell.angle_alpha   90.00
_cell.angle_beta   90.00
_cell.angle_gamma   90.00
#
_symmetry.space_group_name_H-M   'P 1'
#
loop_
_entity.id
_entity.type
_entity.pdbx_description
1 polymer ?
#
loop_
_entity_poly.entity_id
_entity_poly.type
_entity_poly.pdbx_seq_one_letter_code
_entity_poly.pdbx_strand_id
1 'polypeptide(L)'
;EHGLPASDARNNDCGLLLAYEKTGYDVNAKGRLPDCLVEWSAKRLKEQGANAVKFLLYYDVDDTEEINIQKKAYIERIGSECVAEDIPFFLEVLTYDDNIPDNKSAEFAKVKPRKVNEAMKLFSEDRFNVDVLKVEVPVNMNFVEGFSEGEVVYTKEEAAQHFRDQDAATHLPYIY
;
A
#
# COMPACT_ATOMS: atom_id res chain seq x y z
N GLU A 1 1.58 20.12 0.85
CA GLU A 1 2.02 21.38 0.19
C GLU A 1 1.62 21.41 -1.30
N HIS A 2 1.61 20.29 -2.02
CA HIS A 2 1.30 20.24 -3.46
C HIS A 2 -0.16 19.92 -3.78
N GLY A 3 -0.95 19.50 -2.81
CA GLY A 3 -2.35 19.11 -3.00
C GLY A 3 -3.27 20.27 -3.37
N LEU A 4 -3.09 21.43 -2.75
CA LEU A 4 -3.90 22.63 -3.04
C LEU A 4 -3.69 23.17 -4.46
N PRO A 5 -2.44 23.37 -4.94
CA PRO A 5 -2.20 23.72 -6.34
C PRO A 5 -2.73 22.68 -7.34
N ALA A 6 -2.67 21.39 -7.01
CA ALA A 6 -3.24 20.34 -7.86
C ALA A 6 -4.77 20.41 -7.90
N SER A 7 -5.43 20.75 -6.78
CA SER A 7 -6.88 20.98 -6.74
C SER A 7 -7.32 22.11 -7.68
N ASP A 8 -6.56 23.20 -7.72
CA ASP A 8 -6.87 24.34 -8.57
C ASP A 8 -6.59 24.07 -10.06
N ALA A 9 -5.59 23.24 -10.35
CA ALA A 9 -5.16 22.94 -11.73
C ALA A 9 -5.92 21.77 -12.39
N ARG A 10 -6.65 20.96 -11.63
CA ARG A 10 -7.36 19.78 -12.16
C ARG A 10 -8.57 20.16 -13.02
N ASN A 11 -8.90 19.30 -13.98
CA ASN A 11 -10.20 19.37 -14.64
C ASN A 11 -11.31 18.98 -13.66
N ASN A 12 -12.46 19.65 -13.73
CA ASN A 12 -13.63 19.39 -12.86
C ASN A 12 -14.14 17.94 -12.92
N ASP A 13 -13.87 17.24 -14.03
CA ASP A 13 -14.24 15.85 -14.22
C ASP A 13 -13.27 14.84 -13.57
N CYS A 14 -12.15 15.31 -13.00
CA CYS A 14 -11.14 14.49 -12.34
C CYS A 14 -11.29 14.54 -10.82
N GLY A 15 -11.36 13.39 -10.17
CA GLY A 15 -11.29 13.27 -8.72
C GLY A 15 -9.90 13.68 -8.17
N LEU A 16 -9.87 14.15 -6.94
CA LEU A 16 -8.64 14.49 -6.22
C LEU A 16 -8.41 13.48 -5.10
N LEU A 17 -7.33 12.73 -5.22
CA LEU A 17 -6.83 11.83 -4.18
C LEU A 17 -5.72 12.55 -3.41
N LEU A 18 -5.91 12.80 -2.13
CA LEU A 18 -4.90 13.45 -1.28
C LEU A 18 -4.24 12.46 -0.33
N ALA A 19 -2.92 12.57 -0.21
CA ALA A 19 -2.11 11.79 0.72
C ALA A 19 -2.28 12.33 2.15
N TYR A 20 -2.49 11.41 3.09
CA TYR A 20 -2.60 11.70 4.51
C TYR A 20 -1.34 11.33 5.28
N GLU A 21 -0.52 10.43 4.73
CA GLU A 21 0.76 10.07 5.33
C GLU A 21 1.79 11.20 5.23
N LYS A 22 2.67 11.26 6.23
CA LYS A 22 3.88 12.07 6.18
C LYS A 22 4.87 11.42 5.20
N THR A 23 5.29 12.18 4.19
CA THR A 23 6.20 11.68 3.15
C THR A 23 7.49 11.12 3.74
N GLY A 24 7.79 9.87 3.39
CA GLY A 24 9.02 9.20 3.81
C GLY A 24 9.11 8.97 5.32
N TYR A 25 7.96 8.83 5.99
CA TYR A 25 7.98 8.54 7.40
C TYR A 25 8.88 7.35 7.69
N ASP A 26 9.76 7.51 8.60
CA ASP A 26 10.60 6.56 9.33
C ASP A 26 11.05 5.26 8.60
N VAL A 27 11.31 5.38 7.26
CA VAL A 27 11.68 4.23 6.41
C VAL A 27 12.98 3.53 6.84
N ASN A 28 13.80 4.21 7.65
CA ASN A 28 15.07 3.69 8.16
C ASN A 28 14.96 3.16 9.60
N ALA A 29 13.83 3.37 10.27
CA ALA A 29 13.61 2.83 11.61
C ALA A 29 13.03 1.41 11.52
N LYS A 30 13.41 0.59 12.48
CA LYS A 30 12.86 -0.76 12.60
C LYS A 30 11.35 -0.70 12.71
N GLY A 31 10.68 -1.51 11.89
CA GLY A 31 9.23 -1.61 11.87
C GLY A 31 8.53 -0.50 11.08
N ARG A 32 9.21 0.58 10.67
CA ARG A 32 8.64 1.64 9.82
C ARG A 32 7.21 2.01 10.24
N LEU A 33 7.03 2.44 11.50
CA LEU A 33 5.71 2.76 12.05
C LEU A 33 5.07 3.94 11.31
N PRO A 34 3.78 3.85 10.98
CA PRO A 34 3.08 4.86 10.21
C PRO A 34 2.97 6.20 10.93
N ASP A 35 3.00 7.29 10.16
CA ASP A 35 2.84 8.64 10.67
C ASP A 35 2.01 9.48 9.68
N CYS A 36 1.03 10.22 10.22
CA CYS A 36 0.22 11.15 9.46
C CYS A 36 0.84 12.54 9.41
N LEU A 37 0.42 13.32 8.43
CA LEU A 37 0.68 14.76 8.41
C LEU A 37 0.08 15.41 9.66
N VAL A 38 0.93 16.02 10.50
CA VAL A 38 0.59 16.52 11.84
C VAL A 38 -0.57 17.52 11.84
N GLU A 39 -0.70 18.31 10.78
CA GLU A 39 -1.69 19.38 10.67
C GLU A 39 -2.99 18.93 9.99
N TRP A 40 -3.09 17.66 9.53
CA TRP A 40 -4.20 17.20 8.71
C TRP A 40 -5.02 16.11 9.39
N SER A 41 -6.26 15.99 8.93
CA SER A 41 -7.21 14.92 9.25
C SER A 41 -7.99 14.57 7.98
N ALA A 42 -8.66 13.43 7.94
CA ALA A 42 -9.54 13.09 6.81
C ALA A 42 -10.58 14.18 6.55
N LYS A 43 -11.16 14.73 7.64
CA LYS A 43 -12.08 15.87 7.57
C LYS A 43 -11.48 17.08 6.88
N ARG A 44 -10.29 17.50 7.30
CA ARG A 44 -9.64 18.66 6.69
C ARG A 44 -9.25 18.43 5.24
N LEU A 45 -8.84 17.20 4.88
CA LEU A 45 -8.58 16.84 3.49
C LEU A 45 -9.85 16.94 2.65
N LYS A 46 -10.99 16.45 3.16
CA LYS A 46 -12.29 16.60 2.51
C LYS A 46 -12.69 18.06 2.34
N GLU A 47 -12.54 18.90 3.37
CA GLU A 47 -12.80 20.32 3.33
C GLU A 47 -11.93 21.08 2.30
N GLN A 48 -10.75 20.55 1.98
CA GLN A 48 -9.86 21.05 0.91
C GLN A 48 -10.23 20.50 -0.48
N GLY A 49 -11.34 19.78 -0.60
CA GLY A 49 -11.84 19.29 -1.87
C GLY A 49 -11.31 17.91 -2.29
N ALA A 50 -10.73 17.15 -1.37
CA ALA A 50 -10.40 15.75 -1.64
C ALA A 50 -11.67 14.95 -1.93
N ASN A 51 -11.61 14.11 -2.95
CA ASN A 51 -12.63 13.13 -3.29
C ASN A 51 -12.33 11.76 -2.66
N ALA A 52 -11.08 11.53 -2.27
CA ALA A 52 -10.66 10.36 -1.53
C ALA A 52 -9.38 10.68 -0.73
N VAL A 53 -9.15 9.91 0.33
CA VAL A 53 -7.94 9.96 1.16
C VAL A 53 -7.06 8.77 0.79
N LYS A 54 -5.76 8.99 0.66
CA LYS A 54 -4.76 7.94 0.44
C LYS A 54 -3.81 7.89 1.63
N PHE A 55 -3.50 6.68 2.09
CA PHE A 55 -2.44 6.45 3.06
C PHE A 55 -1.49 5.38 2.56
N LEU A 56 -0.17 5.65 2.63
CA LEU A 56 0.88 4.68 2.33
C LEU A 56 1.32 3.99 3.62
N LEU A 57 1.27 2.65 3.61
CA LEU A 57 1.75 1.81 4.69
C LEU A 57 2.93 0.94 4.22
N TYR A 58 4.06 1.03 4.92
CA TYR A 58 5.09 0.00 4.83
C TYR A 58 4.70 -1.19 5.70
N TYR A 59 4.57 -2.38 5.10
CA TYR A 59 4.12 -3.55 5.81
C TYR A 59 4.99 -4.78 5.54
N ASP A 60 5.46 -5.41 6.60
CA ASP A 60 6.08 -6.72 6.54
C ASP A 60 5.21 -7.73 7.31
N VAL A 61 4.70 -8.73 6.60
CA VAL A 61 3.86 -9.78 7.20
C VAL A 61 4.61 -10.62 8.22
N ASP A 62 5.94 -10.66 8.11
CA ASP A 62 6.84 -11.42 8.97
C ASP A 62 7.43 -10.59 10.12
N ASP A 63 7.05 -9.31 10.23
CA ASP A 63 7.49 -8.47 11.34
C ASP A 63 6.89 -8.93 12.68
N THR A 64 7.44 -8.43 13.79
CA THR A 64 6.95 -8.82 15.11
C THR A 64 5.46 -8.51 15.28
N GLU A 65 4.78 -9.32 16.09
CA GLU A 65 3.36 -9.11 16.37
C GLU A 65 3.10 -7.74 16.98
N GLU A 66 4.00 -7.25 17.83
CA GLU A 66 3.91 -5.93 18.47
C GLU A 66 3.89 -4.80 17.42
N ILE A 67 4.79 -4.84 16.42
CA ILE A 67 4.85 -3.86 15.34
C ILE A 67 3.60 -3.95 14.46
N ASN A 68 3.22 -5.17 14.08
CA ASN A 68 2.09 -5.38 13.20
C ASN A 68 0.74 -5.05 13.85
N ILE A 69 0.58 -5.24 15.17
CA ILE A 69 -0.60 -4.77 15.91
C ILE A 69 -0.71 -3.25 15.83
N GLN A 70 0.39 -2.52 16.05
CA GLN A 70 0.38 -1.05 15.99
C GLN A 70 -0.01 -0.55 14.60
N LYS A 71 0.56 -1.14 13.53
CA LYS A 71 0.22 -0.81 12.14
C LYS A 71 -1.25 -1.08 11.81
N LYS A 72 -1.72 -2.27 12.16
CA LYS A 72 -3.13 -2.64 11.95
C LYS A 72 -4.09 -1.68 12.66
N ALA A 73 -3.83 -1.39 13.94
CA ALA A 73 -4.64 -0.45 14.71
C ALA A 73 -4.59 0.98 14.15
N TYR A 74 -3.46 1.37 13.56
CA TYR A 74 -3.32 2.69 12.93
C TYR A 74 -4.19 2.82 11.68
N ILE A 75 -4.15 1.82 10.80
CA ILE A 75 -4.98 1.80 9.57
C ILE A 75 -6.48 1.71 9.93
N GLU A 76 -6.86 0.90 10.91
CA GLU A 76 -8.23 0.80 11.38
C GLU A 76 -8.79 2.16 11.87
N ARG A 77 -7.95 2.97 12.54
CA ARG A 77 -8.33 4.34 12.94
C ARG A 77 -8.52 5.26 11.75
N ILE A 78 -7.62 5.21 10.75
CA ILE A 78 -7.75 6.02 9.53
C ILE A 78 -9.04 5.62 8.78
N GLY A 79 -9.28 4.33 8.60
CA GLY A 79 -10.51 3.85 7.97
C GLY A 79 -11.76 4.30 8.69
N SER A 80 -11.76 4.22 10.03
CA SER A 80 -12.87 4.71 10.85
C SER A 80 -13.09 6.22 10.73
N GLU A 81 -12.01 7.00 10.62
CA GLU A 81 -12.08 8.44 10.36
C GLU A 81 -12.67 8.74 8.98
N CYS A 82 -12.24 8.00 7.96
CA CYS A 82 -12.77 8.14 6.60
C CYS A 82 -14.27 7.81 6.53
N VAL A 83 -14.72 6.76 7.20
CA VAL A 83 -16.15 6.42 7.31
C VAL A 83 -16.93 7.54 7.99
N ALA A 84 -16.42 8.09 9.10
CA ALA A 84 -17.09 9.16 9.83
C ALA A 84 -17.25 10.44 8.99
N GLU A 85 -16.31 10.69 8.09
CA GLU A 85 -16.32 11.84 7.19
C GLU A 85 -17.00 11.54 5.84
N ASP A 86 -17.47 10.33 5.60
CA ASP A 86 -18.07 9.89 4.32
C ASP A 86 -17.13 10.24 3.15
N ILE A 87 -15.88 9.73 3.19
CA ILE A 87 -14.86 9.92 2.17
C ILE A 87 -14.15 8.60 1.89
N PRO A 88 -14.00 8.18 0.62
CA PRO A 88 -13.32 6.94 0.27
C PRO A 88 -11.88 6.87 0.76
N PHE A 89 -11.48 5.68 1.21
CA PHE A 89 -10.13 5.38 1.70
C PHE A 89 -9.36 4.48 0.74
N PHE A 90 -8.23 4.98 0.23
CA PHE A 90 -7.26 4.27 -0.59
C PHE A 90 -6.05 3.90 0.27
N LEU A 91 -5.83 2.61 0.49
CA LEU A 91 -4.64 2.14 1.21
C LEU A 91 -3.57 1.66 0.23
N GLU A 92 -2.43 2.36 0.20
CA GLU A 92 -1.23 1.91 -0.51
C GLU A 92 -0.37 1.06 0.41
N VAL A 93 -0.11 -0.20 0.01
CA VAL A 93 0.75 -1.10 0.78
C VAL A 93 2.04 -1.35 0.01
N LEU A 94 3.16 -0.99 0.63
CA LEU A 94 4.51 -1.31 0.16
C LEU A 94 5.14 -2.34 1.07
N THR A 95 5.56 -3.46 0.48
CA THR A 95 6.17 -4.55 1.24
C THR A 95 7.68 -4.35 1.40
N TYR A 96 8.21 -4.83 2.52
CA TYR A 96 9.64 -4.84 2.81
C TYR A 96 10.00 -6.07 3.66
N ASP A 97 11.28 -6.24 3.91
CA ASP A 97 11.81 -7.23 4.85
C ASP A 97 13.08 -6.66 5.50
N ASP A 98 13.09 -6.50 6.81
CA ASP A 98 14.26 -5.95 7.52
C ASP A 98 15.49 -6.89 7.46
N ASN A 99 15.28 -8.18 7.16
CA ASN A 99 16.36 -9.14 6.97
C ASN A 99 16.89 -9.16 5.52
N ILE A 100 16.17 -8.58 4.57
CA ILE A 100 16.52 -8.47 3.16
C ILE A 100 16.50 -6.99 2.75
N PRO A 101 17.56 -6.23 3.08
CA PRO A 101 17.55 -4.77 2.95
C PRO A 101 17.47 -4.28 1.50
N ASP A 102 17.89 -5.09 0.51
CA ASP A 102 17.74 -4.77 -0.90
C ASP A 102 16.46 -5.39 -1.47
N ASN A 103 15.41 -4.59 -1.54
CA ASN A 103 14.12 -4.98 -2.10
C ASN A 103 14.13 -5.20 -3.63
N LYS A 104 15.27 -4.95 -4.30
CA LYS A 104 15.49 -5.24 -5.72
C LYS A 104 16.29 -6.52 -5.95
N SER A 105 16.72 -7.19 -4.89
CA SER A 105 17.50 -8.43 -4.96
C SER A 105 16.66 -9.63 -5.40
N ALA A 106 17.34 -10.67 -5.90
CA ALA A 106 16.71 -11.97 -6.16
C ALA A 106 16.16 -12.61 -4.87
N GLU A 107 16.81 -12.37 -3.74
CA GLU A 107 16.37 -12.86 -2.44
C GLU A 107 15.01 -12.28 -2.06
N PHE A 108 14.83 -10.96 -2.18
CA PHE A 108 13.52 -10.33 -1.96
C PHE A 108 12.49 -10.77 -3.01
N ALA A 109 12.90 -10.94 -4.28
CA ALA A 109 11.99 -11.41 -5.33
C ALA A 109 11.32 -12.74 -4.98
N LYS A 110 12.02 -13.66 -4.27
CA LYS A 110 11.49 -14.97 -3.84
C LYS A 110 10.39 -14.87 -2.79
N VAL A 111 10.41 -13.86 -1.94
CA VAL A 111 9.43 -13.68 -0.85
C VAL A 111 8.31 -12.68 -1.18
N LYS A 112 8.55 -11.82 -2.15
CA LYS A 112 7.64 -10.73 -2.52
C LYS A 112 6.21 -11.19 -2.82
N PRO A 113 5.95 -12.25 -3.65
CA PRO A 113 4.58 -12.63 -3.99
C PRO A 113 3.74 -12.97 -2.76
N ARG A 114 4.31 -13.74 -1.82
CA ARG A 114 3.64 -14.06 -0.57
C ARG A 114 3.36 -12.83 0.26
N LYS A 115 4.37 -11.96 0.46
CA LYS A 115 4.22 -10.75 1.26
C LYS A 115 3.14 -9.82 0.72
N VAL A 116 3.11 -9.61 -0.60
CA VAL A 116 2.10 -8.77 -1.25
C VAL A 116 0.71 -9.36 -1.08
N ASN A 117 0.52 -10.64 -1.39
CA ASN A 117 -0.79 -11.29 -1.37
C ASN A 117 -1.36 -11.44 0.05
N GLU A 118 -0.52 -11.77 1.05
CA GLU A 118 -0.94 -11.82 2.45
C GLU A 118 -1.31 -10.45 2.99
N ALA A 119 -0.57 -9.39 2.64
CA ALA A 119 -0.91 -8.03 3.02
C ALA A 119 -2.24 -7.58 2.39
N MET A 120 -2.46 -7.87 1.10
CA MET A 120 -3.72 -7.58 0.42
C MET A 120 -4.90 -8.28 1.10
N LYS A 121 -4.75 -9.58 1.39
CA LYS A 121 -5.79 -10.36 2.08
C LYS A 121 -6.11 -9.77 3.45
N LEU A 122 -5.09 -9.41 4.23
CA LEU A 122 -5.26 -8.82 5.56
C LEU A 122 -6.03 -7.50 5.49
N PHE A 123 -5.58 -6.56 4.66
CA PHE A 123 -6.18 -5.23 4.60
C PHE A 123 -7.50 -5.16 3.81
N SER A 124 -7.97 -6.31 3.31
CA SER A 124 -9.33 -6.48 2.78
C SER A 124 -10.36 -6.85 3.84
N GLU A 125 -9.94 -7.04 5.13
CA GLU A 125 -10.89 -7.27 6.21
C GLU A 125 -11.75 -6.03 6.47
N ASP A 126 -13.05 -6.20 6.67
CA ASP A 126 -14.03 -5.12 6.84
C ASP A 126 -13.64 -4.08 7.90
N ARG A 127 -12.95 -4.51 8.96
CA ARG A 127 -12.54 -3.63 10.07
C ARG A 127 -11.63 -2.47 9.64
N PHE A 128 -10.92 -2.59 8.53
CA PHE A 128 -10.04 -1.54 8.03
C PHE A 128 -10.77 -0.48 7.22
N ASN A 129 -12.00 -0.75 6.78
CA ASN A 129 -12.82 0.16 5.98
C ASN A 129 -12.06 0.71 4.76
N VAL A 130 -11.27 -0.13 4.10
CA VAL A 130 -10.56 0.21 2.87
C VAL A 130 -11.50 0.06 1.68
N ASP A 131 -11.63 1.09 0.86
CA ASP A 131 -12.46 1.05 -0.35
C ASP A 131 -11.66 0.58 -1.56
N VAL A 132 -10.38 0.97 -1.64
CA VAL A 132 -9.49 0.61 -2.75
C VAL A 132 -8.10 0.32 -2.22
N LEU A 133 -7.51 -0.80 -2.64
CA LEU A 133 -6.11 -1.09 -2.40
C LEU A 133 -5.25 -0.54 -3.54
N LYS A 134 -4.14 0.14 -3.20
CA LYS A 134 -3.05 0.41 -4.14
C LYS A 134 -1.89 -0.51 -3.75
N VAL A 135 -1.46 -1.34 -4.69
CA VAL A 135 -0.57 -2.47 -4.39
C VAL A 135 0.61 -2.56 -5.33
N GLU A 136 1.62 -3.27 -4.89
CA GLU A 136 2.74 -3.61 -5.75
C GLU A 136 2.37 -4.79 -6.68
N VAL A 137 2.99 -4.82 -7.85
CA VAL A 137 2.99 -6.06 -8.65
C VAL A 137 3.64 -7.18 -7.83
N PRO A 138 3.07 -8.40 -7.84
CA PRO A 138 3.51 -9.47 -6.93
C PRO A 138 4.87 -10.04 -7.32
N VAL A 139 5.30 -9.87 -8.56
CA VAL A 139 6.54 -10.44 -9.09
C VAL A 139 7.47 -9.34 -9.63
N ASN A 140 8.75 -9.40 -9.27
CA ASN A 140 9.74 -8.55 -9.93
C ASN A 140 10.12 -9.17 -11.29
N MET A 141 9.67 -8.54 -12.38
CA MET A 141 9.86 -9.04 -13.74
C MET A 141 11.33 -9.19 -14.15
N ASN A 142 12.26 -8.48 -13.50
CA ASN A 142 13.69 -8.65 -13.74
C ASN A 142 14.21 -10.05 -13.36
N PHE A 143 13.42 -10.84 -12.65
CA PHE A 143 13.74 -12.22 -12.24
C PHE A 143 12.83 -13.28 -12.85
N VAL A 144 12.07 -12.93 -13.90
CA VAL A 144 11.17 -13.86 -14.57
C VAL A 144 11.77 -14.34 -15.88
N GLU A 145 11.64 -15.63 -16.16
CA GLU A 145 12.08 -16.25 -17.41
C GLU A 145 11.59 -15.47 -18.65
N GLY A 146 12.51 -15.16 -19.54
CA GLY A 146 12.24 -14.42 -20.78
C GLY A 146 12.08 -12.90 -20.62
N PHE A 147 12.18 -12.37 -19.41
CA PHE A 147 12.28 -10.95 -19.11
C PHE A 147 13.57 -10.61 -18.37
N SER A 148 14.11 -11.57 -17.62
CA SER A 148 15.38 -11.42 -16.90
C SER A 148 16.56 -11.40 -17.88
N GLU A 149 17.51 -10.48 -17.65
CA GLU A 149 18.84 -10.47 -18.28
C GLU A 149 19.90 -11.18 -17.43
N GLY A 150 19.53 -11.72 -16.26
CA GLY A 150 20.42 -12.35 -15.28
C GLY A 150 19.81 -13.56 -14.60
N GLU A 151 19.79 -13.55 -13.26
CA GLU A 151 19.22 -14.65 -12.47
C GLU A 151 17.72 -14.77 -12.72
N VAL A 152 17.25 -15.99 -12.94
CA VAL A 152 15.82 -16.31 -13.06
C VAL A 152 15.35 -16.94 -11.75
N VAL A 153 14.32 -16.37 -11.14
CA VAL A 153 13.67 -16.85 -9.92
C VAL A 153 12.37 -17.59 -10.25
N TYR A 154 11.63 -17.12 -11.25
CA TYR A 154 10.33 -17.66 -11.65
C TYR A 154 10.28 -17.96 -13.14
N THR A 155 9.65 -19.07 -13.50
CA THR A 155 9.15 -19.31 -14.86
C THR A 155 8.03 -18.34 -15.19
N LYS A 156 7.65 -18.23 -16.47
CA LYS A 156 6.49 -17.41 -16.89
C LYS A 156 5.19 -17.92 -16.27
N GLU A 157 5.04 -19.22 -16.18
CA GLU A 157 3.87 -19.89 -15.61
C GLU A 157 3.73 -19.60 -14.11
N GLU A 158 4.82 -19.69 -13.36
CA GLU A 158 4.85 -19.36 -11.91
C GLU A 158 4.53 -17.88 -11.70
N ALA A 159 5.15 -16.98 -12.46
CA ALA A 159 4.86 -15.55 -12.40
C ALA A 159 3.38 -15.27 -12.70
N ALA A 160 2.81 -15.86 -13.75
CA ALA A 160 1.40 -15.72 -14.07
C ALA A 160 0.48 -16.28 -12.97
N GLN A 161 0.91 -17.35 -12.28
CA GLN A 161 0.17 -17.88 -11.14
C GLN A 161 0.16 -16.88 -9.98
N HIS A 162 1.28 -16.23 -9.66
CA HIS A 162 1.32 -15.21 -8.61
C HIS A 162 0.40 -14.01 -8.88
N PHE A 163 0.20 -13.61 -10.14
CA PHE A 163 -0.79 -12.59 -10.48
C PHE A 163 -2.23 -13.08 -10.28
N ARG A 164 -2.53 -14.35 -10.61
CA ARG A 164 -3.85 -14.93 -10.32
C ARG A 164 -4.10 -15.05 -8.82
N ASP A 165 -3.09 -15.44 -8.06
CA ASP A 165 -3.17 -15.51 -6.59
C ASP A 165 -3.39 -14.14 -5.97
N GLN A 166 -2.79 -13.09 -6.57
CA GLN A 166 -3.01 -11.70 -6.17
C GLN A 166 -4.46 -11.27 -6.39
N ASP A 167 -5.02 -11.56 -7.56
CA ASP A 167 -6.41 -11.24 -7.88
C ASP A 167 -7.38 -11.96 -6.92
N ALA A 168 -7.06 -13.20 -6.55
CA ALA A 168 -7.83 -13.99 -5.59
C ALA A 168 -7.63 -13.58 -4.12
N ALA A 169 -6.62 -12.77 -3.80
CA ALA A 169 -6.30 -12.38 -2.42
C ALA A 169 -7.24 -11.32 -1.84
N THR A 170 -7.99 -10.62 -2.69
CA THR A 170 -8.89 -9.54 -2.26
C THR A 170 -10.23 -9.57 -2.99
N HIS A 171 -11.26 -9.07 -2.33
CA HIS A 171 -12.56 -8.77 -2.95
C HIS A 171 -12.71 -7.26 -3.25
N LEU A 172 -11.76 -6.45 -2.79
CA LEU A 172 -11.75 -5.01 -3.01
C LEU A 172 -11.21 -4.67 -4.41
N PRO A 173 -11.67 -3.58 -5.04
CA PRO A 173 -10.99 -3.04 -6.19
C PRO A 173 -9.54 -2.65 -5.82
N TYR A 174 -8.61 -2.88 -6.76
CA TYR A 174 -7.23 -2.48 -6.53
C TYR A 174 -6.58 -1.88 -7.79
N ILE A 175 -5.54 -1.09 -7.57
CA ILE A 175 -4.71 -0.45 -8.59
C ILE A 175 -3.22 -0.71 -8.31
N TYR A 176 -2.39 -0.62 -9.34
CA TYR A 176 -0.94 -0.67 -9.25
C TYR A 176 -0.32 0.71 -9.16
#